data_2b7e89a56ed3f1d53a1b1aae390cc15c
#
_entry.id   2b7e89a56ed3f1d53a1b1aae390cc15c
#
_cell.length_a   1.000
_cell.length_b   1.000
_cell.length_c   1.000
_cell.angle_alpha   90.00
_cell.angle_beta   90.00
_cell.angle_gamma   90.00
#
_symmetry.space_group_name_H-M   'P 1'
#
loop_
_entity.id
_entity.type
_entity.pdbx_description
1 polymer ?
#
loop_
_entity_poly.entity_id
_entity_poly.type
_entity_poly.pdbx_seq_one_letter_code
_entity_poly.pdbx_strand_id
1 'polypeptide(L)'
;MAEWISSRKNEQVKTAAKLGQSASFRRQTGLFLAEGARLCADAFTSRVRIRQFFCTEHAAKKYESYLTPILRAVPSFFITEPVAELLSQTEG
;
A
#
# COMPACT_ATOMS: atom_id res chain seq x y z
N MET A 1 -10.01 11.53 -2.74
CA MET A 1 -8.92 12.29 -2.12
C MET A 1 -8.27 11.41 -1.05
N ALA A 2 -6.96 11.39 -1.00
CA ALA A 2 -6.25 10.54 -0.04
C ALA A 2 -6.23 11.17 1.35
N GLU A 3 -6.43 10.34 2.36
CA GLU A 3 -6.29 10.75 3.76
C GLU A 3 -4.85 10.54 4.22
N TRP A 4 -4.47 11.20 5.31
CA TRP A 4 -3.12 11.10 5.87
C TRP A 4 -3.10 10.14 7.06
N ILE A 5 -2.09 9.27 7.10
CA ILE A 5 -1.82 8.38 8.23
C ILE A 5 -0.37 8.58 8.65
N SER A 6 -0.17 9.07 9.88
CA SER A 6 1.17 9.32 10.41
C SER A 6 1.56 8.36 11.54
N SER A 7 0.63 7.55 12.03
CA SER A 7 0.89 6.66 13.16
C SER A 7 1.09 5.21 12.70
N ARG A 8 2.20 4.60 13.14
CA ARG A 8 2.45 3.17 12.95
C ARG A 8 1.46 2.30 13.71
N LYS A 9 0.70 2.88 14.63
CA LYS A 9 -0.33 2.17 15.41
C LYS A 9 -1.71 2.22 14.77
N ASN A 10 -1.84 2.90 13.63
CA ASN A 10 -3.09 2.93 12.89
C ASN A 10 -3.50 1.51 12.50
N GLU A 11 -4.78 1.17 12.68
CA GLU A 11 -5.26 -0.20 12.45
C GLU A 11 -5.09 -0.65 11.01
N GLN A 12 -5.28 0.23 10.04
CA GLN A 12 -5.12 -0.11 8.63
C GLN A 12 -3.66 -0.41 8.29
N VAL A 13 -2.74 0.37 8.88
CA VAL A 13 -1.31 0.15 8.72
C VAL A 13 -0.90 -1.17 9.37
N LYS A 14 -1.41 -1.45 10.57
CA LYS A 14 -1.10 -2.71 11.27
C LYS A 14 -1.58 -3.92 10.47
N THR A 15 -2.77 -3.83 9.90
CA THR A 15 -3.30 -4.91 9.07
C THR A 15 -2.44 -5.12 7.81
N ALA A 16 -2.06 -4.03 7.14
CA ALA A 16 -1.21 -4.11 5.96
C ALA A 16 0.16 -4.72 6.30
N ALA A 17 0.76 -4.28 7.41
CA ALA A 17 2.05 -4.83 7.85
C ALA A 17 1.94 -6.32 8.14
N LYS A 18 0.85 -6.74 8.78
CA LYS A 18 0.61 -8.15 9.09
C LYS A 18 0.47 -8.99 7.81
N LEU A 19 -0.16 -8.44 6.78
CA LEU A 19 -0.24 -9.12 5.49
C LEU A 19 1.15 -9.37 4.89
N GLY A 20 2.07 -8.43 5.06
CA GLY A 20 3.44 -8.59 4.59
C GLY A 20 4.25 -9.59 5.39
N GLN A 21 3.88 -9.85 6.64
CA GLN A 21 4.68 -10.65 7.57
C GLN A 21 4.12 -12.05 7.85
N SER A 22 2.85 -12.30 7.59
CA SER A 22 2.20 -13.55 8.00
C SER A 22 1.52 -14.25 6.83
N ALA A 23 2.11 -15.37 6.42
CA ALA A 23 1.52 -16.21 5.37
C ALA A 23 0.15 -16.75 5.79
N SER A 24 -0.01 -17.11 7.07
CA SER A 24 -1.28 -17.62 7.54
C SER A 24 -2.37 -16.57 7.49
N PHE A 25 -2.04 -15.31 7.82
CA PHE A 25 -2.99 -14.22 7.73
C PHE A 25 -3.40 -13.95 6.29
N ARG A 26 -2.46 -14.03 5.34
CA ARG A 26 -2.77 -13.90 3.92
C ARG A 26 -3.73 -15.00 3.46
N ARG A 27 -3.51 -16.23 3.90
CA ARG A 27 -4.40 -17.35 3.56
C ARG A 27 -5.80 -17.18 4.16
N GLN A 28 -5.87 -16.73 5.41
CA GLN A 28 -7.16 -16.52 6.08
C GLN A 28 -7.99 -15.43 5.43
N THR A 29 -7.35 -14.35 5.01
CA THR A 29 -8.05 -13.17 4.48
C THR A 29 -8.23 -13.21 2.96
N GLY A 30 -7.42 -13.99 2.25
CA GLY A 30 -7.37 -13.94 0.81
C GLY A 30 -6.73 -12.68 0.25
N LEU A 31 -6.03 -11.92 1.12
CA LEU A 31 -5.38 -10.67 0.75
C LEU A 31 -3.87 -10.81 0.75
N PHE A 32 -3.20 -9.91 0.05
CA PHE A 32 -1.74 -9.82 0.09
C PHE A 32 -1.30 -8.36 -0.01
N LEU A 33 -0.06 -8.10 0.37
CA LEU A 33 0.55 -6.77 0.29
C LEU A 33 1.51 -6.75 -0.89
N ALA A 34 1.30 -5.80 -1.80
CA ALA A 34 2.22 -5.56 -2.92
C ALA A 34 2.98 -4.27 -2.63
N GLU A 35 4.28 -4.29 -2.83
CA GLU A 35 5.13 -3.14 -2.56
C GLU A 35 5.89 -2.72 -3.81
N GLY A 36 6.03 -1.40 -3.99
CA GLY A 36 6.74 -0.81 -5.10
C GLY A 36 5.81 -0.18 -6.12
N ALA A 37 6.21 0.99 -6.63
CA ALA A 37 5.36 1.76 -7.54
C ALA A 37 5.02 0.99 -8.80
N ARG A 38 6.01 0.35 -9.41
CA ARG A 38 5.81 -0.38 -10.64
C ARG A 38 4.92 -1.61 -10.45
N LEU A 39 5.17 -2.37 -9.37
CA LEU A 39 4.36 -3.55 -9.10
C LEU A 39 2.90 -3.17 -8.84
N CYS A 40 2.67 -2.09 -8.08
CA CYS A 40 1.32 -1.60 -7.83
C CYS A 40 0.64 -1.16 -9.12
N ALA A 41 1.37 -0.46 -10.00
CA ALA A 41 0.84 -0.04 -11.29
C ALA A 41 0.51 -1.24 -12.18
N ASP A 42 1.37 -2.25 -12.21
CA ASP A 42 1.13 -3.47 -12.97
C ASP A 42 -0.11 -4.21 -12.45
N ALA A 43 -0.26 -4.30 -11.13
CA ALA A 43 -1.43 -4.92 -10.51
C ALA A 43 -2.70 -4.16 -10.90
N PHE A 44 -2.66 -2.84 -10.85
CA PHE A 44 -3.81 -2.01 -11.21
C PHE A 44 -4.19 -2.19 -12.68
N THR A 45 -3.20 -2.17 -13.55
CA THR A 45 -3.42 -2.34 -15.00
C THR A 45 -3.93 -3.74 -15.33
N SER A 46 -3.48 -4.75 -14.59
CA SER A 46 -3.91 -6.14 -14.77
C SER A 46 -5.27 -6.44 -14.13
N ARG A 47 -5.94 -5.39 -13.60
CA ARG A 47 -7.26 -5.49 -12.99
C ARG A 47 -7.30 -6.33 -11.71
N VAL A 48 -6.17 -6.45 -11.01
CA VAL A 48 -6.16 -6.99 -9.66
C VAL A 48 -6.97 -6.04 -8.78
N ARG A 49 -7.85 -6.59 -7.96
CA ARG A 49 -8.69 -5.78 -7.08
C ARG A 49 -7.85 -5.25 -5.93
N ILE A 50 -7.56 -3.95 -5.98
CA ILE A 50 -6.80 -3.27 -4.93
C ILE A 50 -7.79 -2.71 -3.91
N ARG A 51 -7.69 -3.13 -2.66
CA ARG A 51 -8.61 -2.69 -1.62
C ARG A 51 -8.21 -1.36 -1.01
N GLN A 52 -6.90 -1.16 -0.83
CA GLN A 52 -6.36 0.07 -0.27
C GLN A 52 -4.99 0.33 -0.87
N PHE A 53 -4.62 1.58 -0.96
CA PHE A 53 -3.33 2.00 -1.47
C PHE A 53 -2.69 2.98 -0.51
N PHE A 54 -1.41 2.75 -0.21
CA PHE A 54 -0.62 3.62 0.68
C PHE A 54 0.60 4.13 -0.08
N CYS A 55 0.86 5.42 -0.01
CA CYS A 55 2.09 5.97 -0.58
C CYS A 55 2.52 7.22 0.17
N THR A 56 3.83 7.51 0.12
CA THR A 56 4.32 8.80 0.63
C THR A 56 4.05 9.88 -0.42
N GLU A 57 4.00 11.12 0.03
CA GLU A 57 3.86 12.26 -0.88
C GLU A 57 5.02 12.31 -1.87
N HIS A 58 6.22 12.01 -1.39
CA HIS A 58 7.41 11.94 -2.24
C HIS A 58 7.25 10.91 -3.35
N ALA A 59 6.78 9.70 -3.02
CA ALA A 59 6.57 8.64 -4.02
C ALA A 59 5.48 9.04 -5.02
N ALA A 60 4.42 9.69 -4.56
CA ALA A 60 3.33 10.14 -5.43
C ALA A 60 3.83 11.11 -6.48
N LYS A 61 4.80 11.98 -6.14
CA LYS A 61 5.40 12.90 -7.08
C LYS A 61 6.42 12.22 -7.98
N LYS A 62 7.31 11.42 -7.40
CA LYS A 62 8.39 10.74 -8.13
C LYS A 62 7.85 9.75 -9.16
N TYR A 63 6.80 9.03 -8.80
CA TYR A 63 6.20 8.00 -9.65
C TYR A 63 4.81 8.39 -10.13
N GLU A 64 4.59 9.66 -10.41
CA GLU A 64 3.29 10.20 -10.76
C GLU A 64 2.60 9.42 -11.87
N SER A 65 3.34 9.08 -12.94
CA SER A 65 2.74 8.36 -14.07
C SER A 65 2.21 6.98 -13.70
N TYR A 66 2.82 6.33 -12.71
CA TYR A 66 2.37 5.03 -12.22
C TYR A 66 1.26 5.15 -11.20
N LEU A 67 1.33 6.12 -10.31
CA LEU A 67 0.51 6.14 -9.11
C LEU A 67 -0.75 6.99 -9.22
N THR A 68 -0.77 8.02 -10.07
CA THR A 68 -1.95 8.88 -10.23
C THR A 68 -3.21 8.10 -10.60
N PRO A 69 -3.17 7.15 -11.55
CA PRO A 69 -4.37 6.37 -11.84
C PRO A 69 -4.91 5.59 -10.64
N ILE A 70 -4.01 5.05 -9.83
CA ILE A 70 -4.39 4.30 -8.63
C ILE A 70 -5.03 5.25 -7.61
N LEU A 71 -4.40 6.39 -7.37
CA LEU A 71 -4.90 7.39 -6.41
C LEU A 71 -6.30 7.88 -6.76
N ARG A 72 -6.64 7.90 -8.03
CA ARG A 72 -7.96 8.35 -8.49
C ARG A 72 -9.04 7.28 -8.37
N ALA A 73 -8.67 6.02 -8.37
CA ALA A 73 -9.62 4.92 -8.49
C ALA A 73 -9.79 4.08 -7.22
N VAL A 74 -8.86 4.14 -6.29
CA VAL A 74 -8.78 3.24 -5.13
C VAL A 74 -8.73 4.06 -3.85
N PRO A 75 -9.38 3.59 -2.76
CA PRO A 75 -9.21 4.24 -1.46
C PRO A 75 -7.74 4.34 -1.11
N SER A 76 -7.24 5.55 -0.94
CA SER A 76 -5.81 5.82 -0.84
C SER A 76 -5.48 6.64 0.39
N PHE A 77 -4.29 6.41 0.93
CA PHE A 77 -3.80 7.10 2.11
C PHE A 77 -2.36 7.56 1.85
N PHE A 78 -2.10 8.84 2.17
CA PHE A 78 -0.73 9.31 2.25
C PHE A 78 -0.16 8.92 3.59
N ILE A 79 1.04 8.38 3.60
CA ILE A 79 1.72 7.92 4.80
C ILE A 79 3.06 8.64 4.97
N THR A 80 3.52 8.74 6.20
CA THR A 80 4.84 9.31 6.50
C THR A 80 5.93 8.29 6.22
N GLU A 81 7.18 8.76 6.14
CA GLU A 81 8.31 7.85 5.90
C GLU A 81 8.45 6.75 6.95
N PRO A 82 8.29 7.02 8.26
CA PRO A 82 8.32 5.94 9.25
C PRO A 82 7.25 4.86 9.03
N VAL A 83 6.05 5.27 8.60
CA VAL A 83 4.98 4.31 8.28
C VAL A 83 5.36 3.51 7.03
N ALA A 84 5.91 4.19 6.01
CA ALA A 84 6.36 3.51 4.79
C ALA A 84 7.43 2.47 5.10
N GLU A 85 8.38 2.80 5.98
CA GLU A 85 9.41 1.84 6.40
C GLU A 85 8.80 0.60 7.05
N LEU A 86 7.81 0.79 7.92
CA LEU A 86 7.14 -0.32 8.56
C LEU A 86 6.50 -1.25 7.52
N LEU A 87 5.84 -0.68 6.52
CA LEU A 87 5.17 -1.45 5.48
C LEU A 87 6.15 -2.14 4.53
N SER A 88 7.36 -1.60 4.37
CA SER A 88 8.38 -2.21 3.50
C SER A 88 9.20 -3.29 4.19
N GLN A 89 9.01 -3.52 5.49
CA GLN A 89 9.66 -4.61 6.23
C GLN A 89 8.87 -5.90 6.04
N THR A 90 8.77 -6.36 4.81
CA THR A 90 8.06 -7.60 4.51
C THR A 90 9.07 -8.73 4.34
N GLU A 91 8.72 -9.91 4.85
CA GLU A 91 9.49 -11.11 4.56
C GLU A 91 8.99 -11.65 3.22
N GLY A 92 9.90 -11.68 2.30
CA GLY A 92 9.65 -12.00 0.89
C GLY A 92 8.95 -13.31 0.60
#